data_73ed8367f3f8d84127511c1212a4eec7
#
_entry.id   73ed8367f3f8d84127511c1212a4eec7
#
_cell.length_a   1.000
_cell.length_b   1.000
_cell.length_c   1.000
_cell.angle_alpha   90.00
_cell.angle_beta   90.00
_cell.angle_gamma   90.00
#
_symmetry.space_group_name_H-M   'P 1'
#
loop_
_entity.id
_entity.type
_entity.pdbx_description
1 polymer ?
#
loop_
_entity_poly.entity_id
_entity_poly.type
_entity_poly.pdbx_seq_one_letter_code
_entity_poly.pdbx_strand_id
1 'polypeptide(L)'
;VIIADVVYEKLNILGVGVVKTTSIKRGNIIDVESASRDIQKAIDIAKSEANKDIRSLYVAVPSIHTHIKKSVAEIKFDTKHDIDGRDIEEVIEEAKILPLPREREVVQVIPDYYRLDDIENIRKPKGMTVHNSFEVTGNRVLTSKTHLHTIYKSIENLRLDCNETFCTSHSLGELLLNDEEKDYGSVIIDIGAGLTTVSYFEDGILQLSQSIELAGEDITRTISDVLNVPLKRAEEIKVTQGHAFYDLASPQVIIDLDNLEPDEEPYTQKELADYIEEIVEEIILRSFDVLRKAGINRVKGNVVLTGGTTLMPGVLDLAKDMLRKMNVRIGSPKIIGANSPELSVVVGTLTSSYKIESLFGYQVTDEVPTIKNTNSTFENVSAVEEITVNNSKVEAPVISETHEDVHEEETYYEEEKKEEDKNFFDKITKMYNSFFE
;
A
#
# COMPACT_ATOMS: atom_id res chain seq x y z
N VAL A 1 -8.47 -5.50 10.22
CA VAL A 1 -9.29 -4.50 10.93
C VAL A 1 -8.71 -4.26 12.31
N ILE A 2 -8.65 -3.01 12.74
CA ILE A 2 -8.27 -2.63 14.10
C ILE A 2 -9.36 -1.75 14.68
N ILE A 3 -9.72 -2.00 15.95
CA ILE A 3 -10.59 -1.15 16.76
C ILE A 3 -9.73 -0.56 17.87
N ALA A 4 -9.80 0.76 18.03
CA ALA A 4 -9.06 1.47 19.06
C ALA A 4 -9.92 2.58 19.68
N ASP A 5 -9.49 3.04 20.82
CA ASP A 5 -9.94 4.29 21.43
C ASP A 5 -8.75 5.23 21.68
N VAL A 6 -9.04 6.41 22.16
CA VAL A 6 -8.02 7.40 22.52
C VAL A 6 -8.04 7.61 24.02
N VAL A 7 -6.94 7.28 24.68
CA VAL A 7 -6.75 7.46 26.11
C VAL A 7 -5.55 8.36 26.34
N TYR A 8 -5.75 9.50 27.02
CA TYR A 8 -4.72 10.51 27.26
C TYR A 8 -3.96 10.89 25.97
N GLU A 9 -4.69 11.21 24.90
CA GLU A 9 -4.14 11.60 23.59
C GLU A 9 -3.28 10.51 22.91
N LYS A 10 -3.44 9.25 23.32
CA LYS A 10 -2.73 8.10 22.73
C LYS A 10 -3.72 7.07 22.25
N LEU A 11 -3.42 6.49 21.11
CA LEU A 11 -4.16 5.36 20.58
C LEU A 11 -3.98 4.13 21.48
N ASN A 12 -5.08 3.52 21.86
CA ASN A 12 -5.14 2.29 22.63
C ASN A 12 -5.91 1.24 21.83
N ILE A 13 -5.23 0.14 21.47
CA ILE A 13 -5.82 -0.93 20.66
C ILE A 13 -6.73 -1.78 21.54
N LEU A 14 -7.97 -1.94 21.11
CA LEU A 14 -9.00 -2.72 21.81
C LEU A 14 -9.21 -4.09 21.16
N GLY A 15 -9.03 -4.21 19.86
CA GLY A 15 -9.18 -5.48 19.15
C GLY A 15 -8.58 -5.46 17.74
N VAL A 16 -8.07 -6.62 17.33
CA VAL A 16 -7.42 -6.81 16.02
C VAL A 16 -8.04 -8.02 15.32
N GLY A 17 -8.57 -7.81 14.12
CA GLY A 17 -9.11 -8.89 13.28
C GLY A 17 -8.30 -9.06 12.01
N VAL A 18 -7.72 -10.23 11.81
CA VAL A 18 -6.95 -10.60 10.63
C VAL A 18 -7.57 -11.81 9.97
N VAL A 19 -7.82 -11.72 8.66
CA VAL A 19 -8.41 -12.81 7.87
C VAL A 19 -7.63 -12.97 6.57
N LYS A 20 -7.23 -14.19 6.24
CA LYS A 20 -6.66 -14.52 4.93
C LYS A 20 -7.77 -14.52 3.88
N THR A 21 -7.52 -13.91 2.74
CA THR A 21 -8.49 -13.81 1.64
C THR A 21 -7.85 -14.19 0.30
N THR A 22 -8.66 -14.72 -0.60
CA THR A 22 -8.32 -14.94 -2.01
C THR A 22 -9.07 -13.99 -2.94
N SER A 23 -9.97 -13.17 -2.39
CA SER A 23 -10.79 -12.20 -3.13
C SER A 23 -10.07 -10.87 -3.39
N ILE A 24 -8.90 -10.67 -2.79
CA ILE A 24 -8.03 -9.52 -3.02
C ILE A 24 -6.71 -10.03 -3.58
N LYS A 25 -6.32 -9.56 -4.76
CA LYS A 25 -5.04 -9.93 -5.40
C LYS A 25 -4.31 -8.67 -5.83
N ARG A 26 -3.01 -8.60 -5.47
CA ARG A 26 -2.17 -7.45 -5.80
C ARG A 26 -2.88 -6.12 -5.53
N GLY A 27 -3.51 -6.03 -4.33
CA GLY A 27 -4.25 -4.87 -3.88
C GLY A 27 -5.59 -4.59 -4.57
N ASN A 28 -6.00 -5.35 -5.59
CA ASN A 28 -7.29 -5.21 -6.25
C ASN A 28 -8.29 -6.20 -5.70
N ILE A 29 -9.51 -5.74 -5.43
CA ILE A 29 -10.65 -6.61 -5.11
C ILE A 29 -11.11 -7.24 -6.42
N ILE A 30 -10.98 -8.57 -6.53
CA ILE A 30 -11.38 -9.35 -7.72
C ILE A 30 -12.75 -10.00 -7.57
N ASP A 31 -13.27 -10.10 -6.35
CA ASP A 31 -14.60 -10.57 -6.02
C ASP A 31 -15.15 -9.77 -4.83
N VAL A 32 -16.08 -8.85 -5.13
CA VAL A 32 -16.65 -7.91 -4.15
C VAL A 32 -17.42 -8.63 -3.04
N GLU A 33 -18.21 -9.67 -3.40
CA GLU A 33 -19.01 -10.38 -2.40
C GLU A 33 -18.16 -11.20 -1.44
N SER A 34 -17.14 -11.88 -1.96
CA SER A 34 -16.19 -12.62 -1.14
C SER A 34 -15.35 -11.70 -0.27
N ALA A 35 -14.88 -10.57 -0.83
CA ALA A 35 -14.17 -9.54 -0.08
C ALA A 35 -15.02 -8.99 1.07
N SER A 36 -16.29 -8.66 0.80
CA SER A 36 -17.22 -8.20 1.85
C SER A 36 -17.36 -9.23 2.97
N ARG A 37 -17.52 -10.53 2.65
CA ARG A 37 -17.60 -11.59 3.66
C ARG A 37 -16.32 -11.72 4.49
N ASP A 38 -15.16 -11.58 3.87
CA ASP A 38 -13.88 -11.70 4.58
C ASP A 38 -13.61 -10.46 5.44
N ILE A 39 -13.97 -9.26 4.97
CA ILE A 39 -13.96 -8.02 5.77
C ILE A 39 -14.89 -8.17 6.97
N GLN A 40 -16.11 -8.69 6.79
CA GLN A 40 -17.06 -8.92 7.90
C GLN A 40 -16.46 -9.85 8.97
N LYS A 41 -15.82 -10.95 8.57
CA LYS A 41 -15.16 -11.85 9.52
C LYS A 41 -14.05 -11.13 10.31
N ALA A 42 -13.25 -10.30 9.64
CA ALA A 42 -12.19 -9.53 10.31
C ALA A 42 -12.78 -8.51 11.30
N ILE A 43 -13.90 -7.89 10.94
CA ILE A 43 -14.66 -7.00 11.82
C ILE A 43 -15.18 -7.76 13.03
N ASP A 44 -15.79 -8.92 12.83
CA ASP A 44 -16.38 -9.72 13.92
C ASP A 44 -15.32 -10.20 14.92
N ILE A 45 -14.12 -10.56 14.44
CA ILE A 45 -12.98 -10.89 15.30
C ILE A 45 -12.57 -9.68 16.14
N ALA A 46 -12.34 -8.52 15.49
CA ALA A 46 -11.92 -7.31 16.17
C ALA A 46 -12.98 -6.82 17.18
N LYS A 47 -14.28 -6.89 16.83
CA LYS A 47 -15.41 -6.56 17.74
C LYS A 47 -15.45 -7.47 18.95
N SER A 48 -15.22 -8.77 18.73
CA SER A 48 -15.21 -9.76 19.83
C SER A 48 -14.12 -9.47 20.85
N GLU A 49 -12.92 -9.07 20.39
CA GLU A 49 -11.81 -8.70 21.27
C GLU A 49 -12.06 -7.35 21.96
N ALA A 50 -12.52 -6.36 21.19
CA ALA A 50 -12.78 -5.01 21.70
C ALA A 50 -14.00 -4.93 22.64
N ASN A 51 -14.93 -5.88 22.55
CA ASN A 51 -16.26 -5.82 23.14
C ASN A 51 -16.99 -4.49 22.83
N LYS A 52 -16.88 -4.03 21.58
CA LYS A 52 -17.44 -2.79 21.06
C LYS A 52 -18.16 -3.03 19.74
N ASP A 53 -19.28 -2.33 19.51
CA ASP A 53 -19.91 -2.25 18.20
C ASP A 53 -19.30 -1.11 17.38
N ILE A 54 -19.29 -1.28 16.05
CA ILE A 54 -18.84 -0.26 15.10
C ILE A 54 -19.98 0.03 14.11
N ARG A 55 -20.03 1.27 13.63
CA ARG A 55 -21.01 1.73 12.63
C ARG A 55 -20.34 2.26 11.38
N SER A 56 -19.09 2.65 11.48
CA SER A 56 -18.32 3.27 10.41
C SER A 56 -16.85 2.82 10.43
N LEU A 57 -16.18 3.03 9.30
CA LEU A 57 -14.81 2.63 9.05
C LEU A 57 -14.00 3.79 8.47
N TYR A 58 -12.74 3.82 8.82
CA TYR A 58 -11.66 4.46 8.06
C TYR A 58 -11.00 3.42 7.18
N VAL A 59 -10.72 3.76 5.94
CA VAL A 59 -10.30 2.79 4.94
C VAL A 59 -8.95 3.15 4.33
N ALA A 60 -7.99 2.24 4.48
CA ALA A 60 -6.72 2.33 3.76
C ALA A 60 -6.91 1.90 2.30
N VAL A 61 -6.57 2.79 1.37
CA VAL A 61 -6.60 2.52 -0.07
C VAL A 61 -5.21 2.21 -0.56
N PRO A 62 -4.96 1.02 -1.14
CA PRO A 62 -3.67 0.64 -1.70
C PRO A 62 -3.20 1.63 -2.78
N SER A 63 -1.88 1.86 -2.82
CA SER A 63 -1.25 2.81 -3.75
C SER A 63 -1.12 2.25 -5.17
N ILE A 64 -2.23 1.69 -5.70
CA ILE A 64 -2.31 1.17 -7.07
C ILE A 64 -2.79 2.27 -8.00
N HIS A 65 -2.12 2.43 -9.14
CA HIS A 65 -2.45 3.47 -10.12
C HIS A 65 -2.54 4.87 -9.48
N THR A 66 -1.78 5.10 -8.41
CA THR A 66 -1.80 6.35 -7.65
C THR A 66 -1.10 7.47 -8.41
N HIS A 67 -1.71 8.65 -8.41
CA HIS A 67 -1.11 9.88 -8.91
C HIS A 67 -1.24 10.96 -7.86
N ILE A 68 -0.15 11.64 -7.58
CA ILE A 68 -0.13 12.80 -6.68
C ILE A 68 -0.19 14.06 -7.54
N LYS A 69 -1.16 14.92 -7.26
CA LYS A 69 -1.36 16.17 -7.98
C LYS A 69 -1.50 17.33 -6.99
N LYS A 70 -0.63 18.33 -7.11
CA LYS A 70 -0.76 19.55 -6.33
C LYS A 70 -2.10 20.24 -6.60
N SER A 71 -2.68 20.81 -5.55
CA SER A 71 -3.92 21.58 -5.60
C SER A 71 -3.85 22.74 -4.63
N VAL A 72 -4.59 23.78 -4.99
CA VAL A 72 -4.81 24.95 -4.16
C VAL A 72 -6.30 25.20 -4.13
N ALA A 73 -6.86 25.35 -2.94
CA ALA A 73 -8.26 25.72 -2.74
C ALA A 73 -8.38 26.84 -1.71
N GLU A 74 -9.40 27.69 -1.86
CA GLU A 74 -9.59 28.88 -1.06
C GLU A 74 -11.05 29.01 -0.65
N ILE A 75 -11.29 29.38 0.60
CA ILE A 75 -12.56 29.88 1.09
C ILE A 75 -12.46 31.37 1.48
N LYS A 76 -13.56 32.10 1.36
CA LYS A 76 -13.57 33.57 1.58
C LYS A 76 -14.45 33.96 2.72
N PHE A 77 -14.03 35.00 3.43
CA PHE A 77 -14.75 35.57 4.56
C PHE A 77 -15.06 37.03 4.28
N ASP A 78 -16.28 37.46 4.56
CA ASP A 78 -16.71 38.86 4.42
C ASP A 78 -16.35 39.71 5.65
N THR A 79 -16.03 39.06 6.76
CA THR A 79 -15.71 39.75 8.03
C THR A 79 -14.57 39.01 8.73
N LYS A 80 -13.94 39.68 9.68
CA LYS A 80 -12.94 39.08 10.56
C LYS A 80 -13.47 37.78 11.17
N HIS A 81 -12.72 36.68 11.01
CA HIS A 81 -13.06 35.34 11.45
C HIS A 81 -11.86 34.64 12.08
N ASP A 82 -12.06 33.89 13.15
CA ASP A 82 -11.04 33.03 13.75
C ASP A 82 -11.21 31.60 13.24
N ILE A 83 -10.20 31.08 12.59
CA ILE A 83 -10.21 29.77 11.94
C ILE A 83 -10.48 28.66 12.96
N ASP A 84 -11.54 27.90 12.74
CA ASP A 84 -11.88 26.71 13.52
C ASP A 84 -11.63 25.41 12.71
N GLY A 85 -12.01 24.25 13.29
CA GLY A 85 -11.82 22.97 12.63
C GLY A 85 -12.72 22.75 11.42
N ARG A 86 -13.90 23.40 11.38
CA ARG A 86 -14.86 23.31 10.26
C ARG A 86 -14.35 24.10 9.05
N ASP A 87 -13.72 25.23 9.27
CA ASP A 87 -13.08 26.00 8.18
C ASP A 87 -11.97 25.21 7.53
N ILE A 88 -11.17 24.47 8.35
CA ILE A 88 -10.09 23.60 7.85
C ILE A 88 -10.69 22.43 7.05
N GLU A 89 -11.75 21.82 7.53
CA GLU A 89 -12.46 20.76 6.81
C GLU A 89 -13.04 21.28 5.49
N GLU A 90 -13.72 22.45 5.51
CA GLU A 90 -14.32 23.06 4.33
C GLU A 90 -13.28 23.35 3.24
N VAL A 91 -12.16 23.96 3.57
CA VAL A 91 -11.12 24.27 2.56
C VAL A 91 -10.46 23.00 2.00
N ILE A 92 -10.37 21.91 2.78
CA ILE A 92 -9.91 20.61 2.31
C ILE A 92 -10.95 19.96 1.37
N GLU A 93 -12.25 20.04 1.70
CA GLU A 93 -13.32 19.56 0.82
C GLU A 93 -13.38 20.34 -0.50
N GLU A 94 -13.18 21.66 -0.48
CA GLU A 94 -13.04 22.45 -1.70
C GLU A 94 -11.87 21.98 -2.57
N ALA A 95 -10.77 21.53 -1.96
CA ALA A 95 -9.66 20.95 -2.70
C ALA A 95 -10.01 19.59 -3.34
N LYS A 96 -10.92 18.80 -2.74
CA LYS A 96 -11.37 17.50 -3.29
C LYS A 96 -12.17 17.69 -4.59
N ILE A 97 -13.07 18.69 -4.65
CA ILE A 97 -14.00 18.90 -5.77
C ILE A 97 -13.39 19.56 -7.00
N LEU A 98 -12.15 20.00 -6.94
CA LEU A 98 -11.47 20.59 -8.11
C LEU A 98 -11.45 19.64 -9.31
N PRO A 99 -11.49 20.16 -10.55
CA PRO A 99 -11.61 19.32 -11.77
C PRO A 99 -10.58 18.20 -11.86
N LEU A 100 -11.05 17.01 -12.25
CA LEU A 100 -10.29 15.77 -12.37
C LEU A 100 -10.47 15.13 -13.75
N PRO A 101 -9.52 14.30 -14.20
CA PRO A 101 -9.74 13.36 -15.29
C PRO A 101 -10.92 12.42 -14.99
N ARG A 102 -11.72 12.07 -16.01
CA ARG A 102 -12.96 11.30 -15.84
C ARG A 102 -12.75 9.92 -15.17
N GLU A 103 -11.59 9.30 -15.40
CA GLU A 103 -11.27 7.96 -14.87
C GLU A 103 -10.63 7.99 -13.48
N ARG A 104 -10.47 9.18 -12.89
CA ARG A 104 -9.79 9.36 -11.61
C ARG A 104 -10.74 9.84 -10.53
N GLU A 105 -10.42 9.49 -9.31
CA GLU A 105 -11.11 9.93 -8.11
C GLU A 105 -10.11 10.23 -6.99
N VAL A 106 -10.49 11.15 -6.09
CA VAL A 106 -9.63 11.54 -4.96
C VAL A 106 -9.75 10.48 -3.86
N VAL A 107 -8.61 9.95 -3.46
CA VAL A 107 -8.50 9.11 -2.25
C VAL A 107 -8.41 10.01 -1.01
N GLN A 108 -7.54 11.02 -1.07
CA GLN A 108 -7.26 11.90 0.06
C GLN A 108 -6.67 13.22 -0.44
N VAL A 109 -6.95 14.30 0.30
CA VAL A 109 -6.19 15.56 0.22
C VAL A 109 -5.24 15.61 1.41
N ILE A 110 -3.96 15.81 1.13
CA ILE A 110 -2.91 15.93 2.14
C ILE A 110 -2.45 17.38 2.13
N PRO A 111 -2.80 18.20 3.15
CA PRO A 111 -2.34 19.58 3.25
C PRO A 111 -0.82 19.64 3.41
N ASP A 112 -0.17 20.54 2.66
CA ASP A 112 1.25 20.86 2.82
C ASP A 112 1.38 22.07 3.75
N TYR A 113 0.69 23.17 3.40
CA TYR A 113 0.61 24.40 4.19
C TYR A 113 -0.68 25.17 3.90
N TYR A 114 -0.97 26.12 4.76
CA TYR A 114 -2.10 27.05 4.65
C TYR A 114 -1.60 28.47 4.47
N ARG A 115 -2.44 29.31 3.87
CA ARG A 115 -2.27 30.74 3.76
C ARG A 115 -3.49 31.46 4.34
N LEU A 116 -3.27 32.44 5.21
CA LEU A 116 -4.29 33.31 5.78
C LEU A 116 -3.99 34.77 5.31
N ASP A 117 -4.86 35.30 4.47
CA ASP A 117 -4.63 36.55 3.80
C ASP A 117 -3.22 36.63 3.14
N ASP A 118 -2.32 37.43 3.65
CA ASP A 118 -0.94 37.60 3.15
C ASP A 118 0.10 36.72 3.89
N ILE A 119 -0.32 35.92 4.89
CA ILE A 119 0.58 35.07 5.69
C ILE A 119 0.63 33.69 5.11
N GLU A 120 1.79 33.30 4.59
CA GLU A 120 2.03 32.00 3.95
C GLU A 120 2.73 30.98 4.87
N ASN A 121 2.81 29.72 4.42
CA ASN A 121 3.54 28.61 5.06
C ASN A 121 3.07 28.26 6.48
N ILE A 122 1.78 28.42 6.75
CA ILE A 122 1.18 28.09 8.05
C ILE A 122 0.91 26.59 8.08
N ARG A 123 1.42 25.87 9.08
CA ARG A 123 1.15 24.44 9.27
C ARG A 123 -0.01 24.18 10.24
N LYS A 124 -0.31 25.10 11.15
CA LYS A 124 -1.38 24.98 12.16
C LYS A 124 -2.25 26.24 12.17
N PRO A 125 -3.25 26.35 11.30
CA PRO A 125 -4.06 27.56 11.14
C PRO A 125 -5.10 27.76 12.24
N LYS A 126 -5.50 26.70 12.98
CA LYS A 126 -6.56 26.72 14.00
C LYS A 126 -6.31 27.77 15.08
N GLY A 127 -7.30 28.64 15.33
CA GLY A 127 -7.21 29.74 16.28
C GLY A 127 -6.53 31.00 15.75
N MET A 128 -6.07 31.02 14.50
CA MET A 128 -5.54 32.20 13.84
C MET A 128 -6.67 33.01 13.23
N THR A 129 -6.51 34.33 13.17
CA THR A 129 -7.53 35.23 12.61
C THR A 129 -7.25 35.50 11.12
N VAL A 130 -8.30 35.47 10.33
CA VAL A 130 -8.34 35.82 8.90
C VAL A 130 -9.32 36.97 8.67
N HIS A 131 -9.10 37.77 7.62
CA HIS A 131 -9.99 38.89 7.27
C HIS A 131 -10.68 38.67 5.92
N ASN A 132 -10.02 38.02 4.97
CA ASN A 132 -10.55 37.89 3.61
C ASN A 132 -10.53 36.45 3.10
N SER A 133 -9.39 35.76 3.20
CA SER A 133 -9.25 34.43 2.58
C SER A 133 -8.39 33.47 3.38
N PHE A 134 -8.83 32.23 3.35
CA PHE A 134 -8.12 31.08 3.91
C PHE A 134 -7.90 30.06 2.81
N GLU A 135 -6.65 29.75 2.51
CA GLU A 135 -6.25 28.86 1.43
C GLU A 135 -5.48 27.66 1.97
N VAL A 136 -5.70 26.50 1.35
CA VAL A 136 -4.88 25.30 1.51
C VAL A 136 -4.12 25.03 0.22
N THR A 137 -2.81 24.82 0.33
CA THR A 137 -1.97 24.19 -0.69
C THR A 137 -1.67 22.79 -0.22
N GLY A 138 -1.90 21.80 -1.08
CA GLY A 138 -1.69 20.40 -0.71
C GLY A 138 -1.64 19.46 -1.91
N ASN A 139 -1.48 18.18 -1.62
CA ASN A 139 -1.42 17.12 -2.59
C ASN A 139 -2.73 16.32 -2.60
N ARG A 140 -3.40 16.28 -3.76
CA ARG A 140 -4.49 15.32 -4.00
C ARG A 140 -3.89 13.98 -4.42
N VAL A 141 -4.18 12.96 -3.65
CA VAL A 141 -3.86 11.57 -3.99
C VAL A 141 -5.02 11.00 -4.79
N LEU A 142 -4.78 10.67 -6.04
CA LEU A 142 -5.78 10.17 -6.98
C LEU A 142 -5.53 8.71 -7.29
N THR A 143 -6.61 7.94 -7.45
CA THR A 143 -6.54 6.57 -7.97
C THR A 143 -7.54 6.35 -9.10
N SER A 144 -7.60 5.14 -9.65
CA SER A 144 -8.64 4.75 -10.60
C SER A 144 -10.03 4.80 -9.94
N LYS A 145 -10.99 5.42 -10.62
CA LYS A 145 -12.39 5.45 -10.17
C LYS A 145 -12.95 4.05 -9.93
N THR A 146 -12.68 3.13 -10.84
CA THR A 146 -13.13 1.73 -10.71
C THR A 146 -12.56 1.07 -9.46
N HIS A 147 -11.26 1.28 -9.17
CA HIS A 147 -10.61 0.72 -8.00
C HIS A 147 -11.26 1.21 -6.70
N LEU A 148 -11.41 2.53 -6.55
CA LEU A 148 -12.00 3.12 -5.34
C LEU A 148 -13.47 2.72 -5.19
N HIS A 149 -14.24 2.71 -6.29
CA HIS A 149 -15.65 2.31 -6.28
C HIS A 149 -15.84 0.85 -5.85
N THR A 150 -14.93 -0.05 -6.25
CA THR A 150 -14.96 -1.45 -5.84
C THR A 150 -14.74 -1.61 -4.34
N ILE A 151 -13.87 -0.78 -3.75
CA ILE A 151 -13.64 -0.72 -2.29
C ILE A 151 -14.91 -0.24 -1.58
N TYR A 152 -15.48 0.88 -2.01
CA TYR A 152 -16.73 1.41 -1.41
C TYR A 152 -17.86 0.38 -1.47
N LYS A 153 -18.04 -0.28 -2.62
CA LYS A 153 -19.09 -1.30 -2.78
C LYS A 153 -18.92 -2.48 -1.82
N SER A 154 -17.68 -2.87 -1.54
CA SER A 154 -17.40 -3.94 -0.58
C SER A 154 -17.80 -3.55 0.84
N ILE A 155 -17.73 -2.27 1.20
CA ILE A 155 -18.11 -1.74 2.50
C ILE A 155 -19.62 -1.51 2.58
N GLU A 156 -20.24 -0.96 1.54
CA GLU A 156 -21.69 -0.79 1.46
C GLU A 156 -22.44 -2.11 1.69
N ASN A 157 -21.93 -3.21 1.15
CA ASN A 157 -22.50 -4.55 1.37
C ASN A 157 -22.53 -4.96 2.86
N LEU A 158 -21.71 -4.34 3.71
CA LEU A 158 -21.66 -4.57 5.16
C LEU A 158 -22.64 -3.67 5.94
N ARG A 159 -23.30 -2.73 5.27
CA ARG A 159 -24.15 -1.69 5.88
C ARG A 159 -23.40 -0.85 6.92
N LEU A 160 -22.12 -0.57 6.64
CA LEU A 160 -21.27 0.31 7.40
C LEU A 160 -20.97 1.56 6.60
N ASP A 161 -20.85 2.68 7.28
CA ASP A 161 -20.44 3.93 6.67
C ASP A 161 -18.92 3.98 6.49
N CYS A 162 -18.44 4.56 5.38
CA CYS A 162 -17.05 4.89 5.19
C CYS A 162 -16.85 6.36 5.57
N ASN A 163 -16.20 6.62 6.71
CA ASN A 163 -15.99 7.99 7.19
C ASN A 163 -15.00 8.74 6.28
N GLU A 164 -13.87 8.13 5.99
CA GLU A 164 -12.82 8.72 5.16
C GLU A 164 -11.92 7.62 4.58
N THR A 165 -11.31 7.90 3.45
CA THR A 165 -10.28 7.04 2.84
C THR A 165 -8.89 7.65 3.03
N PHE A 166 -7.90 6.79 3.24
CA PHE A 166 -6.51 7.18 3.44
C PHE A 166 -5.60 6.49 2.44
N CYS A 167 -4.68 7.24 1.87
CA CYS A 167 -3.59 6.68 1.08
C CYS A 167 -2.64 5.90 2.01
N THR A 168 -2.38 4.63 1.69
CA THR A 168 -1.48 3.78 2.48
C THR A 168 -0.10 4.39 2.66
N SER A 169 0.47 5.00 1.62
CA SER A 169 1.78 5.66 1.68
C SER A 169 1.82 6.83 2.67
N HIS A 170 0.79 7.68 2.67
CA HIS A 170 0.71 8.77 3.64
C HIS A 170 0.55 8.23 5.07
N SER A 171 -0.33 7.26 5.26
CA SER A 171 -0.56 6.61 6.56
C SER A 171 0.72 5.98 7.13
N LEU A 172 1.52 5.33 6.30
CA LEU A 172 2.82 4.78 6.70
C LEU A 172 3.82 5.89 7.08
N GLY A 173 3.85 6.99 6.34
CA GLY A 173 4.68 8.15 6.66
C GLY A 173 4.33 8.75 8.02
N GLU A 174 3.03 8.86 8.34
CA GLU A 174 2.55 9.39 9.62
C GLU A 174 2.89 8.48 10.82
N LEU A 175 3.01 7.18 10.58
CA LEU A 175 3.32 6.19 11.61
C LEU A 175 4.83 5.99 11.80
N LEU A 176 5.59 5.89 10.70
CA LEU A 176 6.94 5.32 10.70
C LEU A 176 8.06 6.36 10.61
N LEU A 177 7.75 7.58 10.17
CA LEU A 177 8.72 8.67 10.04
C LEU A 177 8.41 9.79 11.04
N ASN A 178 9.46 10.34 11.64
CA ASN A 178 9.36 11.61 12.34
C ASN A 178 9.47 12.78 11.35
N ASP A 179 9.24 14.01 11.82
CA ASP A 179 9.23 15.20 10.97
C ASP A 179 10.60 15.43 10.30
N GLU A 180 11.72 15.23 11.01
CA GLU A 180 13.07 15.36 10.45
C GLU A 180 13.33 14.31 9.34
N GLU A 181 12.89 13.05 9.51
CA GLU A 181 13.00 12.02 8.49
C GLU A 181 12.18 12.36 7.25
N LYS A 182 10.98 12.93 7.42
CA LYS A 182 10.13 13.40 6.30
C LYS A 182 10.75 14.59 5.57
N ASP A 183 11.32 15.54 6.31
CA ASP A 183 11.95 16.75 5.74
C ASP A 183 13.23 16.39 4.97
N TYR A 184 14.02 15.43 5.45
CA TYR A 184 15.36 15.15 4.92
C TYR A 184 15.38 14.25 3.67
N GLY A 185 14.28 13.63 3.30
CA GLY A 185 14.18 12.78 2.12
C GLY A 185 14.32 11.29 2.43
N SER A 186 13.28 10.68 3.02
CA SER A 186 13.25 9.26 3.41
C SER A 186 12.34 8.43 2.51
N VAL A 187 12.67 7.15 2.38
CA VAL A 187 11.90 6.16 1.62
C VAL A 187 11.28 5.14 2.58
N ILE A 188 10.02 4.79 2.35
CA ILE A 188 9.38 3.62 2.94
C ILE A 188 9.14 2.61 1.83
N ILE A 189 9.58 1.36 2.06
CA ILE A 189 9.31 0.21 1.19
C ILE A 189 8.45 -0.76 2.00
N ASP A 190 7.17 -0.84 1.65
CA ASP A 190 6.20 -1.75 2.28
C ASP A 190 6.10 -3.03 1.43
N ILE A 191 6.71 -4.12 1.91
CA ILE A 191 6.77 -5.39 1.21
C ILE A 191 5.65 -6.28 1.74
N GLY A 192 4.50 -6.24 1.07
CA GLY A 192 3.34 -7.06 1.39
C GLY A 192 3.41 -8.47 0.80
N ALA A 193 2.24 -9.13 0.67
CA ALA A 193 2.13 -10.42 0.01
C ALA A 193 2.13 -10.28 -1.52
N GLY A 194 1.22 -9.49 -2.08
CA GLY A 194 1.04 -9.35 -3.53
C GLY A 194 1.56 -8.06 -4.14
N LEU A 195 1.95 -7.07 -3.32
CA LEU A 195 2.46 -5.77 -3.74
C LEU A 195 3.60 -5.32 -2.85
N THR A 196 4.56 -4.62 -3.44
CA THR A 196 5.50 -3.76 -2.73
C THR A 196 5.20 -2.31 -3.07
N THR A 197 4.97 -1.49 -2.04
CA THR A 197 4.68 -0.06 -2.19
C THR A 197 5.89 0.77 -1.82
N VAL A 198 6.29 1.67 -2.71
CA VAL A 198 7.41 2.59 -2.53
C VAL A 198 6.86 3.99 -2.30
N SER A 199 7.20 4.58 -1.18
CA SER A 199 6.78 5.92 -0.77
C SER A 199 8.00 6.78 -0.49
N TYR A 200 8.06 7.98 -1.06
CA TYR A 200 9.15 8.93 -0.82
C TYR A 200 8.62 10.22 -0.22
N PHE A 201 9.28 10.66 0.85
CA PHE A 201 8.98 11.90 1.56
C PHE A 201 10.18 12.83 1.51
N GLU A 202 9.96 14.09 1.18
CA GLU A 202 10.96 15.17 1.21
C GLU A 202 10.23 16.49 1.51
N ASP A 203 10.86 17.39 2.24
CA ASP A 203 10.28 18.68 2.69
C ASP A 203 8.99 18.52 3.52
N GLY A 204 8.87 17.40 4.26
CA GLY A 204 7.71 17.04 5.05
C GLY A 204 6.53 16.48 4.24
N ILE A 205 6.66 16.31 2.93
CA ILE A 205 5.58 16.03 1.98
C ILE A 205 5.77 14.67 1.32
N LEU A 206 4.67 13.94 1.10
CA LEU A 206 4.65 12.76 0.26
C LEU A 206 4.84 13.15 -1.20
N GLN A 207 6.02 12.88 -1.75
CA GLN A 207 6.38 13.20 -3.14
C GLN A 207 6.05 12.08 -4.12
N LEU A 208 6.15 10.82 -3.68
CA LEU A 208 5.93 9.64 -4.50
C LEU A 208 5.17 8.57 -3.74
N SER A 209 4.24 7.93 -4.42
CA SER A 209 3.51 6.74 -3.95
C SER A 209 3.24 5.84 -5.15
N GLN A 210 4.00 4.76 -5.28
CA GLN A 210 3.86 3.78 -6.36
C GLN A 210 4.02 2.36 -5.86
N SER A 211 3.34 1.41 -6.50
CA SER A 211 3.45 -0.01 -6.20
C SER A 211 4.03 -0.79 -7.36
N ILE A 212 4.80 -1.83 -7.03
CA ILE A 212 5.32 -2.83 -7.96
C ILE A 212 4.67 -4.18 -7.66
N GLU A 213 4.39 -4.95 -8.71
CA GLU A 213 3.74 -6.26 -8.61
C GLU A 213 4.76 -7.39 -8.40
N LEU A 214 5.68 -7.17 -7.45
CA LEU A 214 6.67 -8.14 -6.99
C LEU A 214 6.72 -8.06 -5.46
N ALA A 215 6.48 -9.19 -4.75
CA ALA A 215 6.32 -9.19 -3.31
C ALA A 215 6.41 -10.62 -2.72
N GLY A 216 5.92 -10.84 -1.50
CA GLY A 216 6.04 -12.11 -0.78
C GLY A 216 5.42 -13.32 -1.47
N GLU A 217 4.38 -13.14 -2.32
CA GLU A 217 3.79 -14.24 -3.10
C GLU A 217 4.73 -14.76 -4.20
N ASP A 218 5.60 -13.89 -4.73
CA ASP A 218 6.56 -14.30 -5.76
C ASP A 218 7.64 -15.16 -5.11
N ILE A 219 8.09 -14.85 -3.88
CA ILE A 219 8.94 -15.74 -3.08
C ILE A 219 8.26 -17.10 -2.86
N THR A 220 6.95 -17.10 -2.51
CA THR A 220 6.19 -18.34 -2.30
C THR A 220 6.13 -19.19 -3.57
N ARG A 221 5.95 -18.57 -4.75
CA ARG A 221 5.97 -19.27 -6.05
C ARG A 221 7.34 -19.86 -6.34
N THR A 222 8.40 -19.09 -6.18
CA THR A 222 9.76 -19.59 -6.36
C THR A 222 10.03 -20.82 -5.47
N ILE A 223 9.64 -20.78 -4.19
CA ILE A 223 9.76 -21.93 -3.29
C ILE A 223 8.92 -23.12 -3.78
N SER A 224 7.69 -22.86 -4.25
CA SER A 224 6.82 -23.90 -4.81
C SER A 224 7.44 -24.59 -6.02
N ASP A 225 8.04 -23.81 -6.92
CA ASP A 225 8.66 -24.31 -8.15
C ASP A 225 9.98 -25.05 -7.86
N VAL A 226 10.84 -24.51 -7.01
CA VAL A 226 12.12 -25.13 -6.64
C VAL A 226 11.94 -26.44 -5.87
N LEU A 227 11.03 -26.46 -4.90
CA LEU A 227 10.81 -27.64 -4.06
C LEU A 227 9.72 -28.58 -4.60
N ASN A 228 9.10 -28.22 -5.73
CA ASN A 228 7.98 -28.96 -6.34
C ASN A 228 6.86 -29.28 -5.33
N VAL A 229 6.46 -28.30 -4.52
CA VAL A 229 5.41 -28.42 -3.50
C VAL A 229 4.23 -27.49 -3.79
N PRO A 230 3.01 -27.81 -3.32
CA PRO A 230 1.88 -26.90 -3.47
C PRO A 230 2.13 -25.53 -2.83
N LEU A 231 1.58 -24.46 -3.42
CA LEU A 231 1.74 -23.07 -2.95
C LEU A 231 1.45 -22.90 -1.44
N LYS A 232 0.47 -23.63 -0.91
CA LYS A 232 0.17 -23.59 0.53
C LYS A 232 1.34 -24.08 1.37
N ARG A 233 1.98 -25.17 0.95
CA ARG A 233 3.15 -25.73 1.64
C ARG A 233 4.37 -24.85 1.47
N ALA A 234 4.56 -24.28 0.28
CA ALA A 234 5.61 -23.30 0.02
C ALA A 234 5.48 -22.07 0.92
N GLU A 235 4.25 -21.57 1.14
CA GLU A 235 4.00 -20.46 2.08
C GLU A 235 4.33 -20.83 3.53
N GLU A 236 3.98 -22.04 3.97
CA GLU A 236 4.33 -22.54 5.29
C GLU A 236 5.86 -22.64 5.46
N ILE A 237 6.57 -23.18 4.47
CA ILE A 237 8.04 -23.27 4.45
C ILE A 237 8.65 -21.87 4.48
N LYS A 238 8.17 -20.95 3.64
CA LYS A 238 8.64 -19.54 3.65
C LYS A 238 8.56 -18.92 5.03
N VAL A 239 7.42 -19.07 5.70
CA VAL A 239 7.18 -18.43 7.00
C VAL A 239 7.97 -19.09 8.14
N THR A 240 8.13 -20.41 8.10
CA THR A 240 8.71 -21.17 9.22
C THR A 240 10.21 -21.44 9.08
N GLN A 241 10.71 -21.57 7.84
CA GLN A 241 12.07 -22.01 7.54
C GLN A 241 12.80 -21.13 6.54
N GLY A 242 12.11 -20.14 5.92
CA GLY A 242 12.71 -19.20 4.97
C GLY A 242 13.76 -18.31 5.61
N HIS A 243 14.80 -17.97 4.83
CA HIS A 243 15.81 -16.99 5.15
C HIS A 243 16.17 -16.21 3.89
N ALA A 244 16.22 -14.89 3.97
CA ALA A 244 16.40 -14.03 2.79
C ALA A 244 17.86 -13.64 2.50
N PHE A 245 18.82 -14.13 3.27
CA PHE A 245 20.23 -13.80 3.08
C PHE A 245 21.09 -15.05 3.17
N TYR A 246 21.63 -15.48 2.02
CA TYR A 246 22.40 -16.70 1.84
C TYR A 246 23.59 -16.81 2.83
N ASP A 247 24.32 -15.71 3.04
CA ASP A 247 25.50 -15.71 3.89
C ASP A 247 25.19 -15.98 5.37
N LEU A 248 23.98 -15.67 5.82
CA LEU A 248 23.52 -15.89 7.21
C LEU A 248 22.63 -17.13 7.35
N ALA A 249 22.19 -17.73 6.25
CA ALA A 249 21.36 -18.93 6.27
C ALA A 249 22.15 -20.17 6.70
N SER A 250 21.49 -21.08 7.41
CA SER A 250 22.12 -22.26 8.00
C SER A 250 22.20 -23.44 7.03
N PRO A 251 23.38 -24.02 6.79
CA PRO A 251 23.51 -25.27 6.03
C PRO A 251 23.13 -26.51 6.84
N GLN A 252 22.87 -26.40 8.16
CA GLN A 252 22.47 -27.50 9.03
C GLN A 252 20.95 -27.64 9.19
N VAL A 253 20.20 -26.58 8.87
CA VAL A 253 18.73 -26.63 8.92
C VAL A 253 18.23 -27.27 7.63
N ILE A 254 17.60 -28.42 7.76
CA ILE A 254 16.99 -29.16 6.66
C ILE A 254 15.55 -28.67 6.48
N ILE A 255 15.15 -28.44 5.22
CA ILE A 255 13.78 -28.09 4.87
C ILE A 255 12.91 -29.33 5.00
N ASP A 256 11.85 -29.21 5.80
CA ASP A 256 10.92 -30.30 6.04
C ASP A 256 9.99 -30.50 4.82
N LEU A 257 10.23 -31.56 4.06
CA LEU A 257 9.45 -31.98 2.89
C LEU A 257 8.76 -33.31 3.16
N ASP A 258 7.43 -33.33 3.06
CA ASP A 258 6.60 -34.50 3.39
C ASP A 258 6.81 -35.70 2.43
N ASN A 259 7.42 -35.48 1.24
CA ASN A 259 7.50 -36.48 0.15
C ASN A 259 8.91 -36.53 -0.51
N LEU A 260 9.97 -36.58 0.27
CA LEU A 260 11.30 -36.85 -0.28
C LEU A 260 11.40 -38.32 -0.72
N GLU A 261 11.82 -38.55 -1.97
CA GLU A 261 12.16 -39.88 -2.44
C GLU A 261 13.42 -40.36 -1.69
N PRO A 262 13.58 -41.70 -1.46
CA PRO A 262 14.68 -42.22 -0.65
C PRO A 262 16.09 -41.87 -1.14
N ASP A 263 16.22 -41.51 -2.41
CA ASP A 263 17.49 -41.20 -3.08
C ASP A 263 17.69 -39.69 -3.33
N GLU A 264 16.74 -38.82 -2.90
CA GLU A 264 16.84 -37.39 -3.03
C GLU A 264 17.54 -36.77 -1.82
N GLU A 265 18.52 -35.88 -2.07
CA GLU A 265 19.13 -35.09 -1.00
C GLU A 265 18.17 -34.01 -0.54
N PRO A 266 17.94 -33.87 0.79
CA PRO A 266 17.05 -32.84 1.31
C PRO A 266 17.65 -31.46 1.14
N TYR A 267 16.83 -30.49 0.73
CA TYR A 267 17.24 -29.08 0.67
C TYR A 267 17.59 -28.54 2.07
N THR A 268 18.67 -27.79 2.13
CA THR A 268 19.03 -27.00 3.33
C THR A 268 18.40 -25.61 3.28
N GLN A 269 18.29 -24.95 4.43
CA GLN A 269 17.86 -23.56 4.51
C GLN A 269 18.78 -22.65 3.66
N LYS A 270 20.07 -22.95 3.62
CA LYS A 270 21.03 -22.17 2.86
C LYS A 270 20.84 -22.26 1.35
N GLU A 271 20.54 -23.45 0.83
CA GLU A 271 20.23 -23.67 -0.59
C GLU A 271 18.92 -22.97 -0.97
N LEU A 272 17.90 -23.03 -0.09
CA LEU A 272 16.64 -22.33 -0.32
C LEU A 272 16.81 -20.80 -0.24
N ALA A 273 17.72 -20.32 0.63
CA ALA A 273 18.01 -18.90 0.78
C ALA A 273 18.57 -18.27 -0.49
N ASP A 274 19.32 -19.02 -1.29
CA ASP A 274 19.89 -18.54 -2.57
C ASP A 274 18.76 -18.05 -3.51
N TYR A 275 17.70 -18.84 -3.64
CA TYR A 275 16.53 -18.47 -4.45
C TYR A 275 15.67 -17.36 -3.82
N ILE A 276 15.54 -17.34 -2.50
CA ILE A 276 14.77 -16.29 -1.80
C ILE A 276 15.48 -14.94 -1.89
N GLU A 277 16.80 -14.94 -1.72
CA GLU A 277 17.65 -13.75 -1.81
C GLU A 277 17.49 -13.04 -3.15
N GLU A 278 17.53 -13.79 -4.26
CA GLU A 278 17.35 -13.24 -5.61
C GLU A 278 16.04 -12.42 -5.74
N ILE A 279 14.93 -12.95 -5.24
CA ILE A 279 13.64 -12.24 -5.29
C ILE A 279 13.63 -11.00 -4.38
N VAL A 280 14.22 -11.09 -3.19
CA VAL A 280 14.26 -9.93 -2.26
C VAL A 280 15.20 -8.84 -2.80
N GLU A 281 16.32 -9.21 -3.41
CA GLU A 281 17.20 -8.28 -4.13
C GLU A 281 16.43 -7.57 -5.24
N GLU A 282 15.72 -8.32 -6.07
CA GLU A 282 14.91 -7.75 -7.15
C GLU A 282 13.83 -6.78 -6.63
N ILE A 283 13.17 -7.09 -5.51
CA ILE A 283 12.21 -6.17 -4.86
C ILE A 283 12.91 -4.85 -4.50
N ILE A 284 14.06 -4.90 -3.86
CA ILE A 284 14.81 -3.71 -3.44
C ILE A 284 15.25 -2.91 -4.68
N LEU A 285 15.83 -3.57 -5.67
CA LEU A 285 16.31 -2.93 -6.90
C LEU A 285 15.18 -2.25 -7.67
N ARG A 286 14.05 -2.93 -7.86
CA ARG A 286 12.87 -2.34 -8.52
C ARG A 286 12.30 -1.17 -7.73
N SER A 287 12.38 -1.20 -6.40
CA SER A 287 11.96 -0.08 -5.56
C SER A 287 12.79 1.17 -5.84
N PHE A 288 14.10 1.03 -5.97
CA PHE A 288 14.98 2.14 -6.34
C PHE A 288 14.83 2.56 -7.81
N ASP A 289 14.49 1.65 -8.72
CA ASP A 289 14.19 1.99 -10.12
C ASP A 289 12.92 2.87 -10.21
N VAL A 290 11.92 2.61 -9.38
CA VAL A 290 10.71 3.46 -9.25
C VAL A 290 11.09 4.89 -8.84
N LEU A 291 11.96 5.05 -7.83
CA LEU A 291 12.46 6.35 -7.40
C LEU A 291 13.18 7.08 -8.53
N ARG A 292 14.09 6.40 -9.22
CA ARG A 292 14.86 6.94 -10.32
C ARG A 292 13.96 7.39 -11.49
N LYS A 293 12.97 6.60 -11.86
CA LYS A 293 12.00 6.94 -12.92
C LYS A 293 11.17 8.18 -12.56
N ALA A 294 10.97 8.42 -11.27
CA ALA A 294 10.32 9.62 -10.76
C ALA A 294 11.26 10.84 -10.65
N GLY A 295 12.55 10.71 -11.04
CA GLY A 295 13.54 11.78 -10.96
C GLY A 295 14.23 11.90 -9.60
N ILE A 296 13.98 10.99 -8.66
CA ILE A 296 14.61 10.94 -7.35
C ILE A 296 15.91 10.14 -7.48
N ASN A 297 17.00 10.83 -7.74
CA ASN A 297 18.30 10.21 -8.00
C ASN A 297 19.14 9.99 -6.73
N ARG A 298 18.70 10.51 -5.57
CA ARG A 298 19.40 10.38 -4.30
C ARG A 298 18.42 10.39 -3.14
N VAL A 299 18.51 9.38 -2.29
CA VAL A 299 17.84 9.33 -0.98
C VAL A 299 18.83 9.83 0.07
N LYS A 300 18.51 10.93 0.74
CA LYS A 300 19.37 11.56 1.75
C LYS A 300 19.08 11.06 3.16
N GLY A 301 17.83 10.69 3.41
CA GLY A 301 17.32 10.20 4.70
C GLY A 301 17.43 8.68 4.84
N ASN A 302 16.48 8.13 5.56
CA ASN A 302 16.44 6.71 5.89
C ASN A 302 15.70 5.88 4.82
N VAL A 303 16.05 4.59 4.75
CA VAL A 303 15.27 3.56 4.08
C VAL A 303 14.56 2.74 5.15
N VAL A 304 13.24 2.79 5.17
CA VAL A 304 12.41 2.09 6.15
C VAL A 304 11.69 0.96 5.45
N LEU A 305 11.99 -0.28 5.83
CA LEU A 305 11.30 -1.47 5.34
C LEU A 305 10.16 -1.82 6.29
N THR A 306 8.99 -2.15 5.76
CA THR A 306 7.83 -2.60 6.53
C THR A 306 7.03 -3.62 5.74
N GLY A 307 5.91 -4.12 6.30
CA GLY A 307 5.08 -5.15 5.68
C GLY A 307 5.46 -6.57 6.13
N GLY A 308 4.55 -7.52 5.91
CA GLY A 308 4.68 -8.89 6.43
C GLY A 308 5.91 -9.64 5.95
N THR A 309 6.36 -9.40 4.73
CA THR A 309 7.57 -10.05 4.17
C THR A 309 8.84 -9.69 4.93
N THR A 310 8.88 -8.51 5.57
CA THR A 310 10.05 -8.08 6.36
C THR A 310 10.24 -8.84 7.68
N LEU A 311 9.27 -9.67 8.07
CA LEU A 311 9.38 -10.58 9.21
C LEU A 311 10.28 -11.78 8.91
N MET A 312 10.58 -12.06 7.64
CA MET A 312 11.48 -13.14 7.27
C MET A 312 12.91 -12.83 7.71
N PRO A 313 13.59 -13.74 8.40
CA PRO A 313 14.99 -13.59 8.77
C PRO A 313 15.87 -13.27 7.56
N GLY A 314 16.86 -12.41 7.74
CA GLY A 314 17.80 -12.02 6.69
C GLY A 314 17.38 -10.85 5.80
N VAL A 315 16.09 -10.48 5.73
CA VAL A 315 15.63 -9.36 4.87
C VAL A 315 16.32 -8.04 5.22
N LEU A 316 16.41 -7.71 6.51
CA LEU A 316 17.10 -6.49 6.94
C LEU A 316 18.60 -6.54 6.68
N ASP A 317 19.23 -7.71 6.89
CA ASP A 317 20.67 -7.88 6.73
C ASP A 317 21.06 -7.78 5.25
N LEU A 318 20.32 -8.44 4.37
CA LEU A 318 20.46 -8.31 2.93
C LEU A 318 20.27 -6.85 2.46
N ALA A 319 19.22 -6.18 2.91
CA ALA A 319 18.99 -4.80 2.54
C ALA A 319 20.11 -3.87 3.02
N LYS A 320 20.70 -4.10 4.20
CA LYS A 320 21.87 -3.36 4.69
C LYS A 320 23.12 -3.65 3.87
N ASP A 321 23.31 -4.89 3.45
CA ASP A 321 24.45 -5.27 2.59
C ASP A 321 24.34 -4.60 1.21
N MET A 322 23.16 -4.65 0.59
CA MET A 322 22.90 -3.98 -0.68
C MET A 322 23.03 -2.45 -0.58
N LEU A 323 22.53 -1.84 0.49
CA LEU A 323 22.39 -0.38 0.65
C LEU A 323 23.40 0.19 1.67
N ARG A 324 24.65 -0.26 1.61
CA ARG A 324 25.74 0.04 2.60
C ARG A 324 25.94 1.51 2.94
N LYS A 325 25.57 2.42 2.03
CA LYS A 325 25.72 3.87 2.22
C LYS A 325 24.48 4.53 2.82
N MET A 326 23.42 3.77 3.07
CA MET A 326 22.14 4.27 3.56
C MET A 326 21.87 3.73 4.97
N ASN A 327 21.07 4.47 5.73
CA ASN A 327 20.57 4.00 7.01
C ASN A 327 19.30 3.18 6.79
N VAL A 328 19.39 1.85 6.87
CA VAL A 328 18.28 0.93 6.66
C VAL A 328 17.77 0.39 7.99
N ARG A 329 16.45 0.44 8.19
CA ARG A 329 15.80 -0.10 9.38
C ARG A 329 14.46 -0.75 9.07
N ILE A 330 14.00 -1.66 9.93
CA ILE A 330 12.60 -2.09 9.91
C ILE A 330 11.75 -1.03 10.60
N GLY A 331 10.62 -0.70 9.99
CA GLY A 331 9.55 0.11 10.55
C GLY A 331 8.42 -0.77 11.04
N SER A 332 8.00 -0.55 12.28
CA SER A 332 6.82 -1.21 12.86
C SER A 332 6.10 -0.26 13.80
N PRO A 333 4.78 -0.45 14.02
CA PRO A 333 4.05 0.31 15.02
C PRO A 333 4.65 0.09 16.42
N LYS A 334 4.64 1.13 17.25
CA LYS A 334 5.11 1.06 18.64
C LYS A 334 3.94 1.02 19.63
N ILE A 335 2.85 0.36 19.25
CA ILE A 335 1.61 0.29 20.02
C ILE A 335 1.42 -1.14 20.50
N ILE A 336 1.15 -1.32 21.79
CA ILE A 336 0.92 -2.63 22.41
C ILE A 336 -0.30 -3.29 21.74
N GLY A 337 -0.18 -4.56 21.37
CA GLY A 337 -1.23 -5.33 20.68
C GLY A 337 -1.20 -5.21 19.14
N ALA A 338 -0.42 -4.26 18.58
CA ALA A 338 -0.33 -4.07 17.13
C ALA A 338 1.09 -3.65 16.69
N ASN A 339 2.13 -4.28 17.24
CA ASN A 339 3.53 -3.91 17.03
C ASN A 339 4.24 -4.66 15.87
N SER A 340 3.50 -5.43 15.07
CA SER A 340 4.05 -6.14 13.92
C SER A 340 4.11 -5.26 12.66
N PRO A 341 5.18 -5.35 11.84
CA PRO A 341 5.27 -4.64 10.55
C PRO A 341 4.10 -4.91 9.60
N GLU A 342 3.49 -6.09 9.63
CA GLU A 342 2.32 -6.45 8.83
C GLU A 342 1.07 -5.60 9.16
N LEU A 343 1.02 -5.01 10.36
CA LEU A 343 -0.07 -4.14 10.81
C LEU A 343 0.21 -2.65 10.56
N SER A 344 1.37 -2.29 9.99
CA SER A 344 1.79 -0.89 9.84
C SER A 344 0.78 -0.05 9.05
N VAL A 345 0.22 -0.58 7.96
CA VAL A 345 -0.77 0.15 7.15
C VAL A 345 -2.03 0.48 7.97
N VAL A 346 -2.61 -0.50 8.64
CA VAL A 346 -3.87 -0.30 9.36
C VAL A 346 -3.68 0.56 10.62
N VAL A 347 -2.55 0.42 11.32
CA VAL A 347 -2.19 1.30 12.45
C VAL A 347 -1.87 2.71 11.97
N GLY A 348 -1.20 2.85 10.83
CA GLY A 348 -0.91 4.13 10.20
C GLY A 348 -2.19 4.85 9.79
N THR A 349 -3.17 4.14 9.24
CA THR A 349 -4.49 4.68 8.91
C THR A 349 -5.20 5.22 10.15
N LEU A 350 -5.18 4.45 11.23
CA LEU A 350 -5.74 4.88 12.51
C LEU A 350 -5.00 6.11 13.09
N THR A 351 -3.67 6.17 12.93
CA THR A 351 -2.87 7.35 13.33
C THR A 351 -3.25 8.58 12.52
N SER A 352 -3.43 8.41 11.20
CA SER A 352 -3.84 9.50 10.30
C SER A 352 -5.26 9.96 10.58
N SER A 353 -6.20 9.05 10.84
CA SER A 353 -7.59 9.42 11.18
C SER A 353 -7.64 10.24 12.48
N TYR A 354 -6.93 9.80 13.51
CA TYR A 354 -6.85 10.54 14.77
C TYR A 354 -6.27 11.96 14.61
N LYS A 355 -5.21 12.10 13.79
CA LYS A 355 -4.61 13.42 13.51
C LYS A 355 -5.60 14.36 12.81
N ILE A 356 -6.35 13.86 11.83
CA ILE A 356 -7.35 14.63 11.08
C ILE A 356 -8.52 15.02 11.99
N GLU A 357 -9.06 14.08 12.77
CA GLU A 357 -10.12 14.38 13.72
C GLU A 357 -9.72 15.44 14.76
N SER A 358 -8.48 15.33 15.28
CA SER A 358 -7.92 16.32 16.20
C SER A 358 -7.77 17.71 15.54
N LEU A 359 -7.41 17.74 14.26
CA LEU A 359 -7.28 18.99 13.49
C LEU A 359 -8.65 19.64 13.31
N PHE A 360 -9.68 18.88 12.96
CA PHE A 360 -11.07 19.36 12.82
C PHE A 360 -11.71 19.67 14.17
N GLY A 361 -11.13 19.21 15.28
CA GLY A 361 -11.62 19.45 16.63
C GLY A 361 -12.76 18.54 17.03
N TYR A 362 -12.94 17.44 16.31
CA TYR A 362 -13.82 16.37 16.75
C TYR A 362 -13.22 15.74 18.02
N GLN A 363 -14.01 15.76 19.10
CA GLN A 363 -13.64 14.94 20.25
C GLN A 363 -13.99 13.49 19.91
N VAL A 364 -13.05 12.60 20.07
CA VAL A 364 -13.33 11.15 20.05
C VAL A 364 -14.18 10.86 21.30
N THR A 365 -15.49 11.15 21.20
CA THR A 365 -16.48 10.81 22.21
C THR A 365 -17.19 9.54 21.75
N ASP A 366 -17.78 8.80 22.69
CA ASP A 366 -18.58 7.59 22.39
C ASP A 366 -19.80 7.86 21.47
N GLU A 367 -20.07 9.12 21.15
CA GLU A 367 -21.10 9.56 20.19
C GLU A 367 -20.42 9.99 18.88
N VAL A 368 -20.46 9.11 17.89
CA VAL A 368 -20.07 9.44 16.51
C VAL A 368 -20.98 10.57 16.01
N PRO A 369 -20.43 11.74 15.60
CA PRO A 369 -21.25 12.76 14.99
C PRO A 369 -21.88 12.20 13.73
N THR A 370 -23.21 12.28 13.65
CA THR A 370 -23.95 11.93 12.43
C THR A 370 -23.58 12.97 11.37
N ILE A 371 -22.60 12.67 10.53
CA ILE A 371 -22.29 13.50 9.36
C ILE A 371 -23.54 13.45 8.50
N LYS A 372 -24.18 14.60 8.34
CA LYS A 372 -25.31 14.74 7.43
C LYS A 372 -24.77 14.36 6.05
N ASN A 373 -25.32 13.25 5.52
CA ASN A 373 -25.16 12.91 4.11
C ASN A 373 -25.38 14.18 3.28
N THR A 374 -24.34 14.78 2.79
CA THR A 374 -24.43 15.62 1.62
C THR A 374 -24.73 14.64 0.51
N ASN A 375 -26.03 14.46 0.27
CA ASN A 375 -26.53 13.73 -0.87
C ASN A 375 -25.81 14.26 -2.11
N SER A 376 -24.84 13.52 -2.59
CA SER A 376 -24.55 13.55 -4.00
C SER A 376 -25.78 12.92 -4.67
N THR A 377 -26.71 13.77 -5.04
CA THR A 377 -27.85 13.45 -5.88
C THR A 377 -27.32 12.84 -7.16
N PHE A 378 -27.25 11.53 -7.20
CA PHE A 378 -27.23 10.79 -8.45
C PHE A 378 -28.64 10.87 -9.02
N GLU A 379 -28.89 11.89 -9.84
CA GLU A 379 -30.06 11.89 -10.68
C GLU A 379 -29.99 10.66 -11.60
N ASN A 380 -30.98 9.81 -11.44
CA ASN A 380 -31.27 8.70 -12.32
C ASN A 380 -31.52 9.23 -13.74
N VAL A 381 -30.53 9.09 -14.61
CA VAL A 381 -30.75 9.14 -16.05
C VAL A 381 -31.09 7.72 -16.49
N SER A 382 -32.34 7.37 -16.34
CA SER A 382 -32.95 6.23 -17.01
C SER A 382 -33.45 6.69 -18.39
N ALA A 383 -32.63 6.49 -19.40
CA ALA A 383 -33.08 6.42 -20.80
C ALA A 383 -32.42 5.18 -21.40
N VAL A 384 -33.16 4.09 -21.39
CA VAL A 384 -32.86 2.87 -22.13
C VAL A 384 -33.33 3.11 -23.56
N GLU A 385 -32.42 3.33 -24.48
CA GLU A 385 -32.67 3.07 -25.91
C GLU A 385 -32.25 1.63 -26.21
N GLU A 386 -33.26 0.80 -26.53
CA GLU A 386 -33.07 -0.55 -27.06
C GLU A 386 -32.33 -0.48 -28.40
N ILE A 387 -31.08 -0.93 -28.45
CA ILE A 387 -30.40 -1.25 -29.70
C ILE A 387 -30.55 -2.74 -29.92
N THR A 388 -31.40 -3.07 -30.89
CA THR A 388 -31.55 -4.41 -31.46
C THR A 388 -30.25 -4.84 -32.18
N VAL A 389 -29.57 -5.82 -31.61
CA VAL A 389 -28.40 -6.45 -32.25
C VAL A 389 -28.85 -7.58 -33.14
N ASN A 390 -28.68 -7.40 -34.45
CA ASN A 390 -28.84 -8.46 -35.46
C ASN A 390 -27.75 -9.52 -35.32
N ASN A 391 -28.18 -10.75 -35.10
CA ASN A 391 -27.35 -11.96 -35.15
C ASN A 391 -26.94 -12.22 -36.60
N SER A 392 -25.67 -12.06 -36.91
CA SER A 392 -25.05 -12.71 -38.08
C SER A 392 -24.00 -13.71 -37.60
N LYS A 393 -24.26 -14.97 -37.92
CA LYS A 393 -23.34 -16.10 -37.71
C LYS A 393 -22.06 -15.88 -38.49
N VAL A 394 -20.92 -16.01 -37.80
CA VAL A 394 -19.61 -16.22 -38.43
C VAL A 394 -19.11 -17.59 -38.05
N GLU A 395 -18.94 -18.45 -39.05
CA GLU A 395 -18.38 -19.80 -38.93
C GLU A 395 -16.88 -19.72 -38.60
N ALA A 396 -16.43 -20.59 -37.69
CA ALA A 396 -15.03 -20.75 -37.37
C ALA A 396 -14.31 -21.62 -38.43
N PRO A 397 -13.08 -21.30 -38.81
CA PRO A 397 -12.30 -22.17 -39.68
C PRO A 397 -11.67 -23.32 -38.85
N VAL A 398 -11.82 -24.51 -39.39
CA VAL A 398 -11.16 -25.75 -38.96
C VAL A 398 -9.69 -25.68 -39.36
N ILE A 399 -8.79 -25.80 -38.38
CA ILE A 399 -7.35 -25.98 -38.64
C ILE A 399 -7.00 -27.44 -38.36
N SER A 400 -6.46 -28.10 -39.36
CA SER A 400 -5.96 -29.45 -39.36
C SER A 400 -4.65 -29.56 -38.59
N GLU A 401 -4.55 -30.56 -37.71
CA GLU A 401 -3.34 -30.97 -37.02
C GLU A 401 -2.29 -31.49 -38.01
N THR A 402 -1.09 -30.91 -37.93
CA THR A 402 0.15 -31.58 -38.41
C THR A 402 1.14 -31.55 -37.27
N HIS A 403 1.48 -32.77 -36.80
CA HIS A 403 2.61 -33.01 -35.90
C HIS A 403 3.91 -32.87 -36.68
N GLU A 404 4.79 -31.98 -36.26
CA GLU A 404 6.23 -32.07 -36.49
C GLU A 404 7.02 -31.30 -35.40
N ASP A 405 7.90 -32.06 -34.76
CA ASP A 405 9.15 -31.71 -34.03
C ASP A 405 9.20 -30.53 -33.02
N VAL A 406 9.00 -30.87 -31.73
CA VAL A 406 9.13 -29.97 -30.56
C VAL A 406 10.39 -30.32 -29.75
N HIS A 407 11.55 -30.47 -30.29
CA HIS A 407 12.76 -30.72 -29.50
C HIS A 407 13.92 -29.72 -29.68
N GLU A 408 13.82 -28.74 -30.57
CA GLU A 408 14.89 -27.73 -30.76
C GLU A 408 14.53 -26.33 -30.22
N GLU A 409 13.27 -26.04 -29.89
CA GLU A 409 12.88 -24.70 -29.39
C GLU A 409 13.10 -24.49 -27.89
N GLU A 410 13.06 -25.53 -27.06
CA GLU A 410 13.23 -25.37 -25.58
C GLU A 410 14.65 -24.94 -25.19
N THR A 411 15.69 -25.37 -25.88
CA THR A 411 17.07 -24.96 -25.59
C THR A 411 17.38 -23.52 -26.00
N TYR A 412 16.70 -23.01 -27.04
CA TYR A 412 16.90 -21.62 -27.48
C TYR A 412 16.24 -20.60 -26.53
N TYR A 413 15.07 -20.94 -25.99
CA TYR A 413 14.36 -20.08 -24.99
C TYR A 413 15.09 -20.01 -23.65
N GLU A 414 15.76 -21.07 -23.21
CA GLU A 414 16.55 -21.04 -21.96
C GLU A 414 17.87 -20.25 -22.10
N GLU A 415 18.51 -20.26 -23.27
CA GLU A 415 19.73 -19.46 -23.50
C GLU A 415 19.42 -17.96 -23.68
N GLU A 416 18.33 -17.58 -24.38
CA GLU A 416 17.89 -16.19 -24.47
C GLU A 416 17.48 -15.64 -23.09
N LYS A 417 16.78 -16.43 -22.27
CA LYS A 417 16.39 -16.01 -20.92
C LYS A 417 17.61 -15.79 -20.02
N LYS A 418 18.61 -16.66 -20.07
CA LYS A 418 19.87 -16.51 -19.34
C LYS A 418 20.73 -15.33 -19.83
N GLU A 419 20.66 -14.96 -21.12
CA GLU A 419 21.34 -13.76 -21.64
C GLU A 419 20.57 -12.48 -21.31
N GLU A 420 19.24 -12.50 -21.31
CA GLU A 420 18.42 -11.37 -20.86
C GLU A 420 18.58 -11.11 -19.36
N ASP A 421 18.60 -12.15 -18.53
CA ASP A 421 18.82 -12.06 -17.09
C ASP A 421 20.24 -11.53 -16.79
N LYS A 422 21.26 -12.03 -17.46
CA LYS A 422 22.64 -11.53 -17.33
C LYS A 422 22.80 -10.08 -17.78
N ASN A 423 22.14 -9.69 -18.87
CA ASN A 423 22.08 -8.29 -19.32
C ASN A 423 21.28 -7.39 -18.39
N PHE A 424 20.28 -7.94 -17.72
CA PHE A 424 19.47 -7.26 -16.70
C PHE A 424 20.32 -7.01 -15.44
N PHE A 425 21.01 -8.02 -14.91
CA PHE A 425 21.92 -7.88 -13.75
C PHE A 425 23.10 -6.93 -14.02
N ASP A 426 23.71 -6.99 -15.21
CA ASP A 426 24.78 -6.04 -15.60
C ASP A 426 24.26 -4.59 -15.73
N LYS A 427 23.04 -4.40 -16.22
CA LYS A 427 22.38 -3.07 -16.24
C LYS A 427 22.06 -2.58 -14.84
N ILE A 428 21.62 -3.46 -13.96
CA ILE A 428 21.29 -3.17 -12.57
C ILE A 428 22.56 -2.83 -11.78
N THR A 429 23.64 -3.59 -11.93
CA THR A 429 24.91 -3.31 -11.28
C THR A 429 25.53 -1.98 -11.77
N LYS A 430 25.43 -1.67 -13.06
CA LYS A 430 25.81 -0.36 -13.60
C LYS A 430 24.93 0.77 -13.08
N MET A 431 23.64 0.51 -12.92
CA MET A 431 22.67 1.45 -12.37
C MET A 431 22.91 1.70 -10.87
N TYR A 432 23.19 0.64 -10.11
CA TYR A 432 23.59 0.71 -8.70
C TYR A 432 24.83 1.58 -8.52
N ASN A 433 25.88 1.34 -9.29
CA ASN A 433 27.10 2.14 -9.24
C ASN A 433 26.86 3.61 -9.59
N SER A 434 25.96 3.90 -10.54
CA SER A 434 25.60 5.30 -10.90
C SER A 434 24.74 6.01 -9.87
N PHE A 435 24.05 5.28 -8.98
CA PHE A 435 23.25 5.86 -7.89
C PHE A 435 24.12 6.24 -6.69
N PHE A 436 25.31 5.64 -6.59
CA PHE A 436 26.23 5.78 -5.46
C PHE A 436 27.55 6.53 -5.81
N GLU A 437 27.78 6.89 -7.08
CA GLU A 437 28.78 7.87 -7.49
C GLU A 437 28.23 9.30 -7.43
#